data_b1ac1a0f1ce35d4bd4d3801851a35c4b
#
_entry.id   b1ac1a0f1ce35d4bd4d3801851a35c4b
#
_cell.length_a   1.000
_cell.length_b   1.000
_cell.length_c   1.000
_cell.angle_alpha   90.00
_cell.angle_beta   90.00
_cell.angle_gamma   90.00
#
_symmetry.space_group_name_H-M   'P 1'
#
loop_
_entity.id
_entity.type
_entity.pdbx_description
1 polymer ?
#
loop_
_entity_poly.entity_id
_entity_poly.type
_entity_poly.pdbx_seq_one_letter_code
_entity_poly.pdbx_strand_id
1 'polypeptide(L)'
;MTLIQRVTRIGAVPDITRPDAATLVSGDPVHTTWNLEDSDGLYAGLWQSTPGKWRVSYSEWEYFRILSGYSILTGADGSVTQLHAGDSLIIRPGFDGTWEVVETTLKDYVIRT
;
A
#
# COMPACT_ATOMS: atom_id res chain seq x y z
N MET A 1 2.69 12.39 25.24
CA MET A 1 2.24 11.37 24.27
C MET A 1 0.73 11.37 24.20
N THR A 2 0.20 11.40 23.01
CA THR A 2 -1.24 11.27 22.78
C THR A 2 -1.61 9.79 22.70
N LEU A 3 -2.57 9.37 23.50
CA LEU A 3 -3.02 7.97 23.51
C LEU A 3 -4.08 7.68 22.43
N ILE A 4 -4.62 8.74 21.81
CA ILE A 4 -5.59 8.62 20.72
C ILE A 4 -5.08 9.48 19.56
N GLN A 5 -5.06 8.92 18.36
CA GLN A 5 -4.62 9.62 17.17
C GLN A 5 -5.56 9.30 16.00
N ARG A 6 -5.95 10.34 15.27
CA ARG A 6 -6.71 10.14 14.01
C ARG A 6 -5.79 9.66 12.92
N VAL A 7 -6.27 8.73 12.12
CA VAL A 7 -5.56 8.28 10.92
C VAL A 7 -5.95 9.22 9.77
N THR A 8 -5.09 10.21 9.55
CA THR A 8 -5.31 11.29 8.58
C THR A 8 -3.98 11.77 8.02
N ARG A 9 -4.01 12.31 6.79
CA ARG A 9 -2.85 12.95 6.16
C ARG A 9 -2.54 14.31 6.74
N ILE A 10 -3.52 14.95 7.39
CA ILE A 10 -3.39 16.31 7.92
C ILE A 10 -2.35 16.33 9.05
N GLY A 11 -1.34 17.20 8.91
CA GLY A 11 -0.29 17.37 9.92
C GLY A 11 0.82 16.33 9.86
N ALA A 12 0.73 15.34 8.98
CA ALA A 12 1.77 14.34 8.79
C ALA A 12 2.71 14.76 7.65
N VAL A 13 4.01 14.47 7.83
CA VAL A 13 5.02 14.71 6.79
C VAL A 13 5.15 13.44 5.95
N PRO A 14 4.85 13.49 4.63
CA PRO A 14 4.91 12.29 3.82
C PRO A 14 6.32 11.96 3.36
N ASP A 15 6.58 10.66 3.19
CA ASP A 15 7.71 10.14 2.41
C ASP A 15 7.24 9.89 0.99
N ILE A 16 8.02 10.36 0.01
CA ILE A 16 7.72 10.18 -1.40
C ILE A 16 8.78 9.27 -2.00
N THR A 17 8.34 8.16 -2.60
CA THR A 17 9.22 7.15 -3.18
C THR A 17 8.68 6.69 -4.54
N ARG A 18 9.51 5.92 -5.24
CA ARG A 18 9.15 5.22 -6.47
C ARG A 18 9.60 3.77 -6.37
N PRO A 19 8.96 2.84 -7.09
CA PRO A 19 9.47 1.48 -7.17
C PRO A 19 10.89 1.46 -7.74
N ASP A 20 11.71 0.52 -7.27
CA ASP A 20 13.01 0.27 -7.89
C ASP A 20 12.84 -0.10 -9.37
N ALA A 21 13.78 0.33 -10.22
CA ALA A 21 13.75 0.01 -11.63
C ALA A 21 13.68 -1.50 -11.88
N ALA A 22 14.29 -2.31 -11.00
CA ALA A 22 14.27 -3.77 -11.12
C ALA A 22 12.87 -4.38 -10.88
N THR A 23 12.00 -3.71 -10.15
CA THR A 23 10.64 -4.18 -9.85
C THR A 23 9.58 -3.53 -10.72
N LEU A 24 9.87 -2.38 -11.31
CA LEU A 24 8.91 -1.65 -12.15
C LEU A 24 8.55 -2.46 -13.39
N VAL A 25 7.25 -2.63 -13.63
CA VAL A 25 6.72 -3.31 -14.82
C VAL A 25 6.31 -2.29 -15.88
N SER A 26 5.56 -1.25 -15.50
CA SER A 26 5.10 -0.22 -16.43
C SER A 26 4.71 1.06 -15.70
N GLY A 27 4.70 2.17 -16.45
CA GLY A 27 4.31 3.48 -15.93
C GLY A 27 5.42 4.17 -15.14
N ASP A 28 5.03 5.23 -14.43
CA ASP A 28 5.93 6.00 -13.56
C ASP A 28 5.18 6.30 -12.25
N PRO A 29 4.84 5.26 -11.46
CA PRO A 29 4.08 5.47 -10.24
C PRO A 29 4.90 6.19 -9.19
N VAL A 30 4.26 7.11 -8.48
CA VAL A 30 4.82 7.84 -7.35
C VAL A 30 4.06 7.42 -6.10
N HIS A 31 4.80 6.91 -5.12
CA HIS A 31 4.26 6.47 -3.82
C HIS A 31 4.41 7.57 -2.80
N THR A 32 3.35 7.88 -2.08
CA THR A 32 3.36 8.83 -0.98
C THR A 32 2.87 8.10 0.28
N THR A 33 3.70 8.09 1.32
CA THR A 33 3.40 7.38 2.57
C THR A 33 3.36 8.36 3.74
N TRP A 34 2.25 8.35 4.46
CA TRP A 34 2.08 9.09 5.73
C TRP A 34 2.08 8.06 6.85
N ASN A 35 3.27 7.70 7.36
CA ASN A 35 3.40 6.71 8.42
C ASN A 35 3.17 7.35 9.78
N LEU A 36 2.14 6.91 10.49
CA LEU A 36 1.70 7.52 11.77
C LEU A 36 2.13 6.70 12.98
N GLU A 37 2.35 5.40 12.81
CA GLU A 37 2.82 4.50 13.86
C GLU A 37 4.07 3.78 13.38
N ASP A 38 5.09 3.73 14.23
CA ASP A 38 6.35 3.06 13.95
C ASP A 38 6.95 2.61 15.27
N SER A 39 6.54 1.44 15.76
CA SER A 39 7.06 0.91 17.02
C SER A 39 7.07 -0.61 17.03
N ASP A 40 8.21 -1.19 17.36
CA ASP A 40 8.40 -2.64 17.56
C ASP A 40 7.88 -3.49 16.37
N GLY A 41 8.17 -3.04 15.14
CA GLY A 41 7.75 -3.75 13.93
C GLY A 41 6.29 -3.57 13.56
N LEU A 42 5.58 -2.66 14.23
CA LEU A 42 4.21 -2.28 13.91
C LEU A 42 4.21 -0.92 13.21
N TYR A 43 3.60 -0.88 12.03
CA TYR A 43 3.47 0.34 11.24
C TYR A 43 2.00 0.55 10.88
N ALA A 44 1.55 1.80 10.93
CA ALA A 44 0.20 2.15 10.50
C ALA A 44 0.18 3.56 9.94
N GLY A 45 -0.64 3.79 8.94
CA GLY A 45 -0.77 5.11 8.33
C GLY A 45 -1.60 5.08 7.06
N LEU A 46 -1.23 5.95 6.13
CA LEU A 46 -1.87 6.06 4.82
C LEU A 46 -0.81 5.96 3.73
N TRP A 47 -1.23 5.43 2.60
CA TRP A 47 -0.39 5.27 1.43
C TRP A 47 -1.19 5.61 0.18
N GLN A 48 -0.56 6.30 -0.74
CA GLN A 48 -1.15 6.65 -2.02
C GLN A 48 -0.16 6.36 -3.13
N SER A 49 -0.65 5.89 -4.26
CA SER A 49 0.17 5.80 -5.47
C SER A 49 -0.59 6.29 -6.70
N THR A 50 0.14 6.95 -7.57
CA THR A 50 -0.31 7.30 -8.91
C THR A 50 -0.21 6.08 -9.83
N PRO A 51 -0.84 6.12 -11.04
CA PRO A 51 -0.88 4.94 -11.93
C PRO A 51 0.47 4.36 -12.30
N GLY A 52 0.51 3.04 -12.36
CA GLY A 52 1.66 2.25 -12.73
C GLY A 52 1.55 0.82 -12.21
N LYS A 53 2.53 -0.01 -12.54
CA LYS A 53 2.53 -1.43 -12.16
C LYS A 53 3.94 -1.84 -11.75
N TRP A 54 4.04 -2.58 -10.65
CA TRP A 54 5.33 -3.06 -10.12
C TRP A 54 5.17 -4.41 -9.42
N ARG A 55 6.29 -5.13 -9.32
CA ARG A 55 6.33 -6.40 -8.58
C ARG A 55 6.38 -6.13 -7.10
N VAL A 56 5.66 -6.94 -6.35
CA VAL A 56 5.65 -6.93 -4.88
C VAL A 56 5.98 -8.31 -4.35
N SER A 57 6.71 -8.34 -3.24
CA SER A 57 7.03 -9.55 -2.50
C SER A 57 6.90 -9.24 -1.02
N TYR A 58 5.99 -9.91 -0.33
CA TYR A 58 5.65 -9.61 1.05
C TYR A 58 6.35 -10.58 1.99
N SER A 59 7.21 -10.06 2.85
CA SER A 59 7.75 -10.77 4.01
C SER A 59 7.02 -10.40 5.30
N GLU A 60 6.23 -9.32 5.27
CA GLU A 60 5.41 -8.86 6.39
C GLU A 60 3.94 -9.21 6.18
N TRP A 61 3.15 -9.03 7.25
CA TRP A 61 1.70 -9.11 7.24
C TRP A 61 1.13 -7.70 7.10
N GLU A 62 0.17 -7.49 6.22
CA GLU A 62 -0.49 -6.19 6.03
C GLU A 62 -2.00 -6.35 6.01
N TYR A 63 -2.69 -5.50 6.79
CA TYR A 63 -4.12 -5.21 6.61
C TYR A 63 -4.24 -3.83 5.99
N PHE A 64 -5.11 -3.67 5.00
CA PHE A 64 -5.38 -2.35 4.43
C PHE A 64 -6.83 -2.22 3.98
N ARG A 65 -7.28 -0.97 3.91
CA ARG A 65 -8.57 -0.60 3.36
C ARG A 65 -8.37 0.42 2.27
N ILE A 66 -8.99 0.20 1.11
CA ILE A 66 -8.99 1.16 0.01
C ILE A 66 -9.99 2.28 0.34
N LEU A 67 -9.52 3.50 0.32
CA LEU A 67 -10.32 4.70 0.59
C LEU A 67 -10.82 5.34 -0.70
N SER A 68 -9.99 5.32 -1.76
CA SER A 68 -10.33 5.86 -3.07
C SER A 68 -9.45 5.26 -4.16
N GLY A 69 -9.92 5.33 -5.40
CA GLY A 69 -9.18 4.85 -6.57
C GLY A 69 -9.49 3.41 -6.96
N TYR A 70 -8.65 2.89 -7.86
CA TYR A 70 -8.79 1.53 -8.36
C TYR A 70 -7.42 0.91 -8.59
N SER A 71 -7.21 -0.27 -8.04
CA SER A 71 -5.99 -1.05 -8.20
C SER A 71 -6.29 -2.52 -8.46
N ILE A 72 -5.30 -3.25 -8.95
CA ILE A 72 -5.39 -4.68 -9.22
C ILE A 72 -4.17 -5.38 -8.63
N LEU A 73 -4.41 -6.40 -7.80
CA LEU A 73 -3.37 -7.32 -7.34
C LEU A 73 -3.44 -8.59 -8.17
N THR A 74 -2.30 -9.00 -8.72
CA THR A 74 -2.18 -10.27 -9.43
C THR A 74 -1.13 -11.11 -8.73
N GLY A 75 -1.53 -12.29 -8.25
CA GLY A 75 -0.62 -13.24 -7.61
C GLY A 75 0.23 -14.00 -8.62
N ALA A 76 1.36 -14.53 -8.17
CA ALA A 76 2.23 -15.38 -9.00
C ALA A 76 1.52 -16.66 -9.47
N ASP A 77 0.46 -17.08 -8.76
CA ASP A 77 -0.40 -18.21 -9.13
C ASP A 77 -1.45 -17.85 -10.20
N GLY A 78 -1.46 -16.60 -10.67
CA GLY A 78 -2.41 -16.10 -11.66
C GLY A 78 -3.72 -15.57 -11.07
N SER A 79 -3.91 -15.62 -9.75
CA SER A 79 -5.09 -15.04 -9.11
C SER A 79 -5.13 -13.52 -9.32
N VAL A 80 -6.32 -12.97 -9.51
CA VAL A 80 -6.53 -11.54 -9.73
C VAL A 80 -7.53 -11.02 -8.71
N THR A 81 -7.16 -9.96 -8.00
CA THR A 81 -8.03 -9.30 -7.02
C THR A 81 -8.17 -7.84 -7.39
N GLN A 82 -9.38 -7.41 -7.65
CA GLN A 82 -9.70 -5.99 -7.90
C GLN A 82 -9.91 -5.28 -6.57
N LEU A 83 -9.37 -4.06 -6.47
CA LEU A 83 -9.41 -3.25 -5.26
C LEU A 83 -10.16 -1.95 -5.56
N HIS A 84 -11.33 -1.81 -4.97
CA HIS A 84 -12.17 -0.61 -5.06
C HIS A 84 -12.32 0.05 -3.70
N ALA A 85 -12.75 1.31 -3.69
CA ALA A 85 -13.05 2.02 -2.44
C ALA A 85 -14.01 1.21 -1.57
N GLY A 86 -13.66 1.04 -0.31
CA GLY A 86 -14.41 0.26 0.66
C GLY A 86 -13.91 -1.18 0.84
N ASP A 87 -13.09 -1.69 -0.09
CA ASP A 87 -12.52 -3.03 0.05
C ASP A 87 -11.44 -3.06 1.13
N SER A 88 -11.46 -4.09 1.96
CA SER A 88 -10.44 -4.36 2.97
C SER A 88 -9.84 -5.73 2.72
N LEU A 89 -8.51 -5.82 2.83
CA LEU A 89 -7.78 -7.06 2.55
C LEU A 89 -6.70 -7.31 3.58
N ILE A 90 -6.33 -8.59 3.67
CA ILE A 90 -5.12 -9.02 4.37
C ILE A 90 -4.19 -9.62 3.32
N ILE A 91 -2.94 -9.16 3.31
CA ILE A 91 -1.86 -9.81 2.58
C ILE A 91 -0.92 -10.43 3.59
N ARG A 92 -0.66 -11.72 3.44
CA ARG A 92 0.17 -12.49 4.37
C ARG A 92 1.60 -12.62 3.85
N PRO A 93 2.58 -12.87 4.75
CA PRO A 93 3.95 -13.16 4.33
C PRO A 93 3.98 -14.30 3.31
N GLY A 94 4.79 -14.13 2.26
CA GLY A 94 4.91 -15.10 1.19
C GLY A 94 4.15 -14.74 -0.08
N PHE A 95 3.31 -13.70 -0.04
CA PHE A 95 2.65 -13.24 -1.27
C PHE A 95 3.68 -12.67 -2.24
N ASP A 96 3.69 -13.19 -3.46
CA ASP A 96 4.44 -12.67 -4.60
C ASP A 96 3.47 -12.35 -5.73
N GLY A 97 3.69 -11.23 -6.40
CA GLY A 97 2.84 -10.85 -7.52
C GLY A 97 3.13 -9.44 -7.99
N THR A 98 2.09 -8.78 -8.49
CA THR A 98 2.15 -7.40 -8.94
C THR A 98 1.03 -6.58 -8.34
N TRP A 99 1.33 -5.30 -8.13
CA TRP A 99 0.33 -4.28 -7.82
C TRP A 99 0.24 -3.36 -9.02
N GLU A 100 -0.96 -3.17 -9.54
CA GLU A 100 -1.24 -2.20 -10.60
C GLU A 100 -2.20 -1.15 -10.09
N VAL A 101 -1.77 0.12 -10.13
CA VAL A 101 -2.65 1.26 -9.89
C VAL A 101 -3.19 1.72 -11.23
N VAL A 102 -4.49 1.56 -11.43
CA VAL A 102 -5.20 2.02 -12.63
C VAL A 102 -5.65 3.46 -12.46
N GLU A 103 -6.25 3.76 -11.31
CA GLU A 103 -6.60 5.11 -10.88
C GLU A 103 -5.92 5.38 -9.55
N THR A 104 -5.36 6.57 -9.36
CA THR A 104 -4.66 6.93 -8.12
C THR A 104 -5.37 6.36 -6.92
N THR A 105 -4.68 5.51 -6.18
CA THR A 105 -5.24 4.73 -5.09
C THR A 105 -4.72 5.23 -3.75
N LEU A 106 -5.64 5.50 -2.83
CA LEU A 106 -5.36 5.84 -1.44
C LEU A 106 -5.87 4.72 -0.55
N LYS A 107 -5.04 4.29 0.39
CA LYS A 107 -5.42 3.30 1.40
C LYS A 107 -4.95 3.73 2.78
N ASP A 108 -5.62 3.27 3.83
CA ASP A 108 -5.01 3.17 5.16
C ASP A 108 -4.47 1.75 5.35
N TYR A 109 -3.44 1.60 6.19
CA TYR A 109 -2.76 0.32 6.35
C TYR A 109 -2.30 0.09 7.79
N VAL A 110 -2.17 -1.20 8.12
CA VAL A 110 -1.48 -1.69 9.31
C VAL A 110 -0.54 -2.81 8.87
N ILE A 111 0.74 -2.67 9.18
CA ILE A 111 1.78 -3.62 8.81
C ILE A 111 2.43 -4.16 10.08
N ARG A 112 2.62 -5.47 10.13
CA ARG A 112 3.38 -6.14 11.17
C ARG A 112 4.55 -6.89 10.53
N THR A 113 5.75 -6.51 10.90
CA THR A 113 6.98 -7.19 10.46
C THR A 113 7.40 -8.31 11.40
#